data_0a847bce97e8134f75d3b1ad67dcb104
#
_entry.id   0a847bce97e8134f75d3b1ad67dcb104
#
_cell.length_a   1.000
_cell.length_b   1.000
_cell.length_c   1.000
_cell.angle_alpha   90.00
_cell.angle_beta   90.00
_cell.angle_gamma   90.00
#
_symmetry.space_group_name_H-M   'P 1'
#
loop_
_entity.id
_entity.type
_entity.pdbx_description
1 polymer ?
#
loop_
_entity_poly.entity_id
_entity_poly.type
_entity_poly.pdbx_seq_one_letter_code
_entity_poly.pdbx_strand_id
1 'polypeptide(L)'
;RQRQMCIRDSYIPSQNILINFLPNKLNLNNSGLIIILISFFVGLFWLPILSQIGILSILDTLGSFFGPVFGVMIADYFIIKGSKIENKDIYSLESNGTYFYSKGWHLKSLYSIFIGFIFASSTIWNVSLNFIQSFAWIIGAIVAFIIYYLLASK
;
A
#
# COMPACT_ATOMS: atom_id res chain seq x y z
N ARG A 1 8.47 8.52 29.82
CA ARG A 1 8.28 7.10 29.40
C ARG A 1 7.33 6.97 28.19
N GLN A 2 6.16 7.62 28.15
CA GLN A 2 5.21 7.54 27.01
C GLN A 2 5.81 8.04 25.67
N ARG A 3 6.56 9.15 25.65
CA ARG A 3 7.19 9.66 24.42
C ARG A 3 8.22 8.70 23.82
N GLN A 4 8.96 7.98 24.66
CA GLN A 4 9.92 6.98 24.20
C GLN A 4 9.23 5.74 23.62
N MET A 5 8.06 5.33 24.13
CA MET A 5 7.27 4.25 23.55
C MET A 5 6.79 4.62 22.15
N CYS A 6 6.18 5.80 21.95
CA CYS A 6 5.71 6.23 20.63
C CYS A 6 6.82 6.30 19.58
N ILE A 7 8.03 6.77 19.94
CA ILE A 7 9.16 6.81 19.01
C ILE A 7 9.61 5.39 18.64
N ARG A 8 9.71 4.48 19.61
CA ARG A 8 10.08 3.09 19.34
C ARG A 8 9.04 2.38 18.48
N ASP A 9 7.76 2.59 18.75
CA ASP A 9 6.67 1.90 18.07
C ASP A 9 6.45 2.39 16.62
N SER A 10 6.86 3.61 16.30
CA SER A 10 6.72 4.18 14.94
C SER A 10 8.02 4.15 14.14
N TYR A 11 9.15 4.44 14.78
CA TYR A 11 10.44 4.55 14.10
C TYR A 11 11.02 3.19 13.73
N ILE A 12 11.02 2.22 14.63
CA ILE A 12 11.60 0.90 14.40
C ILE A 12 10.86 0.12 13.29
N PRO A 13 9.51 0.04 13.27
CA PRO A 13 8.79 -0.58 12.17
C PRO A 13 9.07 0.08 10.83
N SER A 14 9.11 1.42 10.76
CA SER A 14 9.42 2.15 9.53
C SER A 14 10.82 1.83 9.01
N GLN A 15 11.80 1.72 9.92
CA GLN A 15 13.17 1.36 9.61
C GLN A 15 13.27 -0.06 9.06
N ASN A 16 12.57 -1.02 9.68
CA ASN A 16 12.53 -2.41 9.23
C ASN A 16 11.85 -2.54 7.86
N ILE A 17 10.76 -1.81 7.63
CA ILE A 17 10.09 -1.79 6.32
C ILE A 17 11.06 -1.30 5.24
N LEU A 18 11.78 -0.22 5.49
CA LEU A 18 12.71 0.35 4.52
C LEU A 18 13.88 -0.59 4.21
N ILE A 19 14.42 -1.29 5.21
CA ILE A 19 15.47 -2.29 5.03
C ILE A 19 14.94 -3.48 4.22
N ASN A 20 13.74 -3.97 4.53
CA ASN A 20 13.14 -5.08 3.80
C ASN A 20 12.81 -4.73 2.34
N PHE A 21 12.57 -3.46 2.05
CA PHE A 21 12.34 -3.00 0.68
C PHE A 21 13.62 -3.00 -0.18
N LEU A 22 14.80 -2.76 0.42
CA LEU A 22 16.10 -2.76 -0.24
C LEU A 22 17.17 -3.48 0.59
N PRO A 23 17.06 -4.81 0.78
CA PRO A 23 17.90 -5.56 1.74
C PRO A 23 19.39 -5.53 1.43
N ASN A 24 19.74 -5.39 0.13
CA ASN A 24 21.15 -5.44 -0.30
C ASN A 24 21.85 -4.07 -0.31
N LYS A 25 21.12 -2.96 -0.06
CA LYS A 25 21.66 -1.59 -0.17
C LYS A 25 21.58 -0.78 1.11
N LEU A 26 20.71 -1.16 2.04
CA LEU A 26 20.44 -0.38 3.24
C LEU A 26 20.86 -1.10 4.51
N ASN A 27 21.74 -0.44 5.26
CA ASN A 27 22.08 -0.81 6.63
C ASN A 27 21.19 -0.04 7.63
N LEU A 28 21.13 -0.53 8.88
CA LEU A 28 20.36 0.09 9.96
C LEU A 28 20.62 1.61 10.12
N ASN A 29 21.89 2.03 10.04
CA ASN A 29 22.24 3.45 10.19
C ASN A 29 21.77 4.30 9.00
N ASN A 30 21.93 3.80 7.77
CA ASN A 30 21.53 4.52 6.57
C ASN A 30 20.00 4.61 6.43
N SER A 31 19.27 3.55 6.77
CA SER A 31 17.81 3.58 6.78
C SER A 31 17.27 4.56 7.82
N GLY A 32 17.92 4.66 8.98
CA GLY A 32 17.58 5.63 10.01
C GLY A 32 17.73 7.07 9.53
N LEU A 33 18.85 7.41 8.88
CA LEU A 33 19.08 8.75 8.32
C LEU A 33 18.06 9.10 7.24
N ILE A 34 17.74 8.16 6.35
CA ILE A 34 16.74 8.37 5.31
C ILE A 34 15.36 8.68 5.92
N ILE A 35 14.96 7.92 6.97
CA ILE A 35 13.68 8.17 7.64
C ILE A 35 13.65 9.53 8.31
N ILE A 36 14.74 9.94 8.97
CA ILE A 36 14.82 11.26 9.59
C ILE A 36 14.68 12.37 8.55
N LEU A 37 15.36 12.26 7.40
CA LEU A 37 15.26 13.22 6.31
C LEU A 37 13.84 13.27 5.74
N ILE A 38 13.23 12.11 5.44
CA ILE A 38 11.86 12.06 4.94
C ILE A 38 10.90 12.67 5.97
N SER A 39 11.02 12.32 7.25
CA SER A 39 10.16 12.85 8.31
C SER A 39 10.30 14.36 8.47
N PHE A 40 11.51 14.89 8.30
CA PHE A 40 11.76 16.33 8.36
C PHE A 40 11.04 17.06 7.22
N PHE A 41 11.19 16.59 5.98
CA PHE A 41 10.51 17.19 4.83
C PHE A 41 8.98 17.05 4.93
N VAL A 42 8.49 15.86 5.29
CA VAL A 42 7.05 15.64 5.50
C VAL A 42 6.53 16.58 6.59
N GLY A 43 7.25 16.73 7.71
CA GLY A 43 6.86 17.64 8.79
C GLY A 43 6.81 19.11 8.37
N LEU A 44 7.75 19.58 7.54
CA LEU A 44 7.76 20.95 7.04
C LEU A 44 6.60 21.26 6.08
N PHE A 45 6.31 20.34 5.15
CA PHE A 45 5.28 20.56 4.14
C PHE A 45 3.87 20.18 4.61
N TRP A 46 3.76 19.32 5.63
CA TRP A 46 2.50 18.79 6.11
C TRP A 46 1.54 19.85 6.66
N LEU A 47 2.05 20.76 7.48
CA LEU A 47 1.23 21.82 8.10
C LEU A 47 0.54 22.74 7.08
N PRO A 48 1.25 23.31 6.08
CA PRO A 48 0.60 24.14 5.05
C PRO A 48 -0.41 23.36 4.21
N ILE A 49 -0.09 22.10 3.85
CA ILE A 49 -0.98 21.25 3.06
C ILE A 49 -2.25 20.90 3.85
N LEU A 50 -2.11 20.52 5.12
CA LEU A 50 -3.24 20.20 5.99
C LEU A 50 -4.20 21.38 6.20
N SER A 51 -3.66 22.60 6.30
CA SER A 51 -4.48 23.80 6.50
C SER A 51 -5.33 24.16 5.28
N GLN A 52 -4.87 23.81 4.07
CA GLN A 52 -5.55 24.14 2.82
C GLN A 52 -6.51 23.05 2.34
N ILE A 53 -6.12 21.79 2.44
CA ILE A 53 -6.86 20.67 1.84
C ILE A 53 -7.84 20.03 2.86
N GLY A 54 -7.55 20.17 4.14
CA GLY A 54 -8.28 19.50 5.21
C GLY A 54 -7.72 18.12 5.55
N ILE A 55 -7.52 17.88 6.83
CA ILE A 55 -6.93 16.64 7.35
C ILE A 55 -7.79 15.41 7.02
N LEU A 56 -9.12 15.57 7.04
CA LEU A 56 -10.05 14.47 6.81
C LEU A 56 -9.94 13.92 5.39
N SER A 57 -9.89 14.78 4.36
CA SER A 57 -9.77 14.34 2.96
C SER A 57 -8.46 13.60 2.69
N ILE A 58 -7.39 13.98 3.36
CA ILE A 58 -6.11 13.28 3.25
C ILE A 58 -6.18 11.90 3.92
N LEU A 59 -6.76 11.83 5.13
CA LEU A 59 -6.93 10.56 5.84
C LEU A 59 -7.85 9.60 5.08
N ASP A 60 -8.95 10.10 4.53
CA ASP A 60 -9.86 9.31 3.71
C ASP A 60 -9.17 8.80 2.44
N THR A 61 -8.35 9.64 1.79
CA THR A 61 -7.56 9.22 0.62
C THR A 61 -6.56 8.13 0.97
N LEU A 62 -5.84 8.26 2.07
CA LEU A 62 -4.93 7.21 2.55
C LEU A 62 -5.70 5.94 2.93
N GLY A 63 -6.83 6.08 3.61
CA GLY A 63 -7.70 4.96 3.96
C GLY A 63 -8.25 4.22 2.73
N SER A 64 -8.63 4.97 1.69
CA SER A 64 -9.17 4.40 0.46
C SER A 64 -8.15 3.56 -0.33
N PHE A 65 -6.85 3.73 -0.11
CA PHE A 65 -5.80 2.91 -0.72
C PHE A 65 -5.86 1.44 -0.25
N PHE A 66 -6.28 1.20 0.98
CA PHE A 66 -6.37 -0.18 1.51
C PHE A 66 -7.46 -1.02 0.83
N GLY A 67 -8.52 -0.37 0.32
CA GLY A 67 -9.60 -1.07 -0.39
C GLY A 67 -9.10 -1.87 -1.60
N PRO A 68 -8.44 -1.24 -2.58
CA PRO A 68 -7.85 -1.91 -3.73
C PRO A 68 -6.88 -3.03 -3.37
N VAL A 69 -6.03 -2.82 -2.37
CA VAL A 69 -5.10 -3.86 -1.87
C VAL A 69 -5.88 -5.07 -1.36
N PHE A 70 -6.90 -4.85 -0.55
CA PHE A 70 -7.76 -5.91 -0.04
C PHE A 70 -8.51 -6.64 -1.16
N GLY A 71 -9.04 -5.91 -2.15
CA GLY A 71 -9.72 -6.49 -3.30
C GLY A 71 -8.81 -7.43 -4.11
N VAL A 72 -7.58 -7.02 -4.38
CA VAL A 72 -6.59 -7.86 -5.08
C VAL A 72 -6.20 -9.08 -4.25
N MET A 73 -6.01 -8.92 -2.94
CA MET A 73 -5.67 -10.04 -2.05
C MET A 73 -6.77 -11.11 -2.06
N ILE A 74 -8.04 -10.72 -2.00
CA ILE A 74 -9.17 -11.66 -2.06
C ILE A 74 -9.19 -12.36 -3.43
N ALA A 75 -9.06 -11.62 -4.52
CA ALA A 75 -9.07 -12.19 -5.87
C ALA A 75 -7.92 -13.18 -6.07
N ASP A 76 -6.71 -12.83 -5.64
CA ASP A 76 -5.54 -13.69 -5.76
C ASP A 76 -5.70 -14.97 -4.93
N TYR A 77 -6.06 -14.83 -3.66
CA TYR A 77 -6.13 -15.96 -2.75
C TYR A 77 -7.26 -16.94 -3.06
N PHE A 78 -8.49 -16.43 -3.23
CA PHE A 78 -9.66 -17.29 -3.38
C PHE A 78 -9.88 -17.78 -4.79
N ILE A 79 -9.63 -16.94 -5.80
CA ILE A 79 -9.97 -17.25 -7.19
C ILE A 79 -8.77 -17.81 -7.93
N ILE A 80 -7.64 -17.12 -7.90
CA ILE A 80 -6.47 -17.53 -8.70
C ILE A 80 -5.76 -18.72 -8.06
N LYS A 81 -5.50 -18.66 -6.76
CA LYS A 81 -4.77 -19.71 -6.03
C LYS A 81 -5.65 -20.80 -5.43
N GLY A 82 -7.00 -20.64 -5.51
CA GLY A 82 -7.94 -21.62 -4.98
C GLY A 82 -7.71 -21.95 -3.51
N SER A 83 -7.37 -20.96 -2.68
CA SER A 83 -7.07 -21.08 -1.24
C SER A 83 -5.87 -21.98 -0.92
N LYS A 84 -4.99 -22.26 -1.90
CA LYS A 84 -3.78 -23.05 -1.69
C LYS A 84 -2.56 -22.15 -1.74
N ILE A 85 -1.78 -22.16 -0.66
CA ILE A 85 -0.53 -21.42 -0.56
C ILE A 85 0.60 -22.41 -0.30
N GLU A 86 1.62 -22.43 -1.15
CA GLU A 86 2.82 -23.22 -0.94
C GLU A 86 3.75 -22.49 0.03
N ASN A 87 3.68 -22.87 1.30
CA ASN A 87 4.40 -22.20 2.39
C ASN A 87 5.92 -22.16 2.22
N LYS A 88 6.50 -23.13 1.50
CA LYS A 88 7.96 -23.20 1.29
C LYS A 88 8.47 -22.10 0.36
N ASP A 89 7.68 -21.71 -0.64
CA ASP A 89 8.09 -20.78 -1.67
C ASP A 89 7.85 -19.32 -1.29
N ILE A 90 7.02 -19.05 -0.27
CA ILE A 90 6.73 -17.67 0.16
C ILE A 90 8.00 -16.93 0.62
N TYR A 91 8.91 -17.64 1.27
CA TYR A 91 10.15 -17.07 1.80
C TYR A 91 11.36 -17.30 0.90
N SER A 92 11.18 -17.91 -0.27
CA SER A 92 12.23 -18.16 -1.23
C SER A 92 12.54 -16.89 -2.03
N LEU A 93 13.82 -16.48 -2.02
CA LEU A 93 14.34 -15.39 -2.86
C LEU A 93 14.92 -15.90 -4.19
N GLU A 94 14.78 -17.19 -4.47
CA GLU A 94 15.30 -17.80 -5.67
C GLU A 94 14.51 -17.36 -6.91
N SER A 95 15.20 -17.10 -8.00
CA SER A 95 14.60 -16.66 -9.27
C SER A 95 13.66 -17.69 -9.91
N ASN A 96 13.69 -18.94 -9.46
CA ASN A 96 12.81 -20.03 -9.89
C ASN A 96 11.61 -20.25 -8.95
N GLY A 97 11.46 -19.47 -7.88
CA GLY A 97 10.36 -19.58 -6.93
C GLY A 97 9.02 -19.19 -7.55
N THR A 98 7.94 -19.88 -7.17
CA THR A 98 6.57 -19.66 -7.66
C THR A 98 6.10 -18.21 -7.47
N TYR A 99 6.63 -17.51 -6.46
CA TYR A 99 6.25 -16.13 -6.09
C TYR A 99 7.28 -15.07 -6.53
N PHE A 100 8.29 -15.44 -7.31
CA PHE A 100 9.31 -14.47 -7.74
C PHE A 100 8.79 -13.49 -8.82
N TYR A 101 7.74 -13.82 -9.55
CA TYR A 101 7.12 -13.02 -10.61
C TYR A 101 8.13 -12.28 -11.52
N SER A 102 7.90 -11.00 -11.79
CA SER A 102 8.81 -10.17 -12.60
C SER A 102 9.84 -9.50 -11.69
N LYS A 103 10.98 -10.18 -11.42
CA LYS A 103 12.08 -9.68 -10.56
C LYS A 103 11.59 -9.26 -9.14
N GLY A 104 10.71 -10.03 -8.54
CA GLY A 104 10.16 -9.76 -7.21
C GLY A 104 8.90 -8.88 -7.19
N TRP A 105 8.43 -8.39 -8.35
CA TRP A 105 7.25 -7.54 -8.43
C TRP A 105 6.09 -8.22 -9.16
N HIS A 106 4.92 -8.27 -8.54
CA HIS A 106 3.71 -8.75 -9.18
C HIS A 106 3.00 -7.62 -9.91
N LEU A 107 3.44 -7.33 -11.16
CA LEU A 107 2.99 -6.18 -11.94
C LEU A 107 1.46 -6.15 -12.16
N LYS A 108 0.83 -7.32 -12.37
CA LYS A 108 -0.63 -7.40 -12.54
C LYS A 108 -1.38 -6.87 -11.31
N SER A 109 -0.90 -7.21 -10.10
CA SER A 109 -1.46 -6.69 -8.84
C SER A 109 -1.24 -5.19 -8.71
N LEU A 110 -0.04 -4.69 -9.01
CA LEU A 110 0.27 -3.26 -8.92
C LEU A 110 -0.63 -2.41 -9.82
N TYR A 111 -0.81 -2.81 -11.09
CA TYR A 111 -1.70 -2.11 -12.01
C TYR A 111 -3.16 -2.11 -11.51
N SER A 112 -3.64 -3.25 -11.01
CA SER A 112 -5.00 -3.36 -10.49
C SER A 112 -5.23 -2.50 -9.26
N ILE A 113 -4.26 -2.47 -8.32
CA ILE A 113 -4.30 -1.62 -7.13
C ILE A 113 -4.31 -0.14 -7.54
N PHE A 114 -3.42 0.24 -8.48
CA PHE A 114 -3.31 1.64 -8.90
C PHE A 114 -4.60 2.15 -9.55
N ILE A 115 -5.19 1.37 -10.46
CA ILE A 115 -6.46 1.74 -11.09
C ILE A 115 -7.58 1.79 -10.06
N GLY A 116 -7.70 0.78 -9.18
CA GLY A 116 -8.68 0.77 -8.10
C GLY A 116 -8.54 1.97 -7.16
N PHE A 117 -7.31 2.39 -6.85
CA PHE A 117 -7.05 3.58 -6.05
C PHE A 117 -7.48 4.88 -6.75
N ILE A 118 -7.25 5.02 -8.06
CA ILE A 118 -7.73 6.17 -8.83
C ILE A 118 -9.26 6.28 -8.74
N PHE A 119 -9.97 5.16 -8.91
CA PHE A 119 -11.43 5.16 -8.78
C PHE A 119 -11.88 5.49 -7.34
N ALA A 120 -11.24 4.94 -6.33
CA ALA A 120 -11.56 5.24 -4.93
C ALA A 120 -11.30 6.72 -4.59
N SER A 121 -10.16 7.26 -4.96
CA SER A 121 -9.80 8.66 -4.69
C SER A 121 -10.68 9.63 -5.47
N SER A 122 -11.13 9.31 -6.67
CA SER A 122 -12.03 10.15 -7.44
C SER A 122 -13.36 10.41 -6.74
N THR A 123 -13.85 9.48 -5.92
CA THR A 123 -15.07 9.67 -5.14
C THR A 123 -14.90 10.64 -3.96
N ILE A 124 -13.68 10.81 -3.48
CA ILE A 124 -13.35 11.73 -2.37
C ILE A 124 -13.16 13.16 -2.89
N TRP A 125 -12.47 13.30 -4.03
CA TRP A 125 -12.09 14.61 -4.56
C TRP A 125 -13.13 15.23 -5.50
N ASN A 126 -14.12 14.46 -5.94
CA ASN A 126 -15.17 14.96 -6.82
C ASN A 126 -16.44 15.29 -6.01
N VAL A 127 -16.79 16.59 -5.97
CA VAL A 127 -17.95 17.10 -5.25
C VAL A 127 -19.26 16.41 -5.66
N SER A 128 -19.41 16.07 -6.94
CA SER A 128 -20.60 15.38 -7.45
C SER A 128 -20.77 13.95 -6.92
N LEU A 129 -19.68 13.33 -6.44
CA LEU A 129 -19.67 11.95 -5.93
C LEU A 129 -19.59 11.87 -4.41
N ASN A 130 -19.73 13.03 -3.72
CA ASN A 130 -19.55 13.13 -2.27
C ASN A 130 -20.53 12.25 -1.47
N PHE A 131 -21.71 11.94 -2.02
CA PHE A 131 -22.68 11.04 -1.39
C PHE A 131 -22.17 9.58 -1.31
N ILE A 132 -21.19 9.18 -2.15
CA ILE A 132 -20.59 7.84 -2.17
C ILE A 132 -19.22 7.82 -1.46
N GLN A 133 -18.73 8.95 -0.98
CA GLN A 133 -17.42 9.07 -0.34
C GLN A 133 -17.22 8.04 0.79
N SER A 134 -18.23 7.81 1.62
CA SER A 134 -18.18 6.83 2.71
C SER A 134 -17.93 5.39 2.24
N PHE A 135 -18.19 5.10 0.97
CA PHE A 135 -17.99 3.79 0.35
C PHE A 135 -16.76 3.74 -0.57
N ALA A 136 -15.93 4.78 -0.58
CA ALA A 136 -14.77 4.91 -1.48
C ALA A 136 -13.87 3.68 -1.46
N TRP A 137 -13.57 3.13 -0.28
CA TRP A 137 -12.71 1.97 -0.14
C TRP A 137 -13.34 0.67 -0.69
N ILE A 138 -14.68 0.51 -0.57
CA ILE A 138 -15.41 -0.63 -1.13
C ILE A 138 -15.39 -0.56 -2.66
N ILE A 139 -15.63 0.63 -3.21
CA ILE A 139 -15.58 0.86 -4.67
C ILE A 139 -14.19 0.52 -5.20
N GLY A 140 -13.15 1.01 -4.52
CA GLY A 140 -11.77 0.69 -4.87
C GLY A 140 -11.47 -0.80 -4.81
N ALA A 141 -11.98 -1.50 -3.78
CA ALA A 141 -11.81 -2.94 -3.62
C ALA A 141 -12.48 -3.73 -4.76
N ILE A 142 -13.72 -3.39 -5.11
CA ILE A 142 -14.47 -4.06 -6.19
C ILE A 142 -13.81 -3.83 -7.55
N VAL A 143 -13.42 -2.59 -7.86
CA VAL A 143 -12.77 -2.25 -9.12
C VAL A 143 -11.43 -2.99 -9.24
N ALA A 144 -10.60 -2.95 -8.21
CA ALA A 144 -9.32 -3.65 -8.21
C ALA A 144 -9.47 -5.17 -8.32
N PHE A 145 -10.46 -5.75 -7.64
CA PHE A 145 -10.80 -7.16 -7.73
C PHE A 145 -11.14 -7.57 -9.18
N ILE A 146 -12.04 -6.83 -9.84
CA ILE A 146 -12.47 -7.14 -11.21
C ILE A 146 -11.28 -7.01 -12.18
N ILE A 147 -10.53 -5.92 -12.10
CA ILE A 147 -9.38 -5.69 -12.98
C ILE A 147 -8.32 -6.77 -12.79
N TYR A 148 -8.01 -7.10 -11.52
CA TYR A 148 -7.04 -8.15 -11.24
C TYR A 148 -7.50 -9.51 -11.78
N TYR A 149 -8.76 -9.86 -11.59
CA TYR A 149 -9.32 -11.09 -12.14
C TYR A 149 -9.19 -11.16 -13.66
N LEU A 150 -9.51 -10.07 -14.37
CA LEU A 150 -9.39 -10.00 -15.83
C LEU A 150 -7.94 -10.09 -16.33
N LEU A 151 -6.98 -9.51 -15.59
CA LEU A 151 -5.56 -9.56 -15.93
C LEU A 151 -4.90 -10.89 -15.56
N ALA A 152 -5.37 -11.54 -14.51
CA ALA A 152 -4.78 -12.78 -14.02
C ALA A 152 -5.34 -14.03 -14.71
N SER A 153 -6.60 -13.98 -15.20
CA SER A 153 -7.23 -15.08 -15.91
C SER A 153 -6.73 -15.26 -17.36
N LYS A 154 -5.95 -14.30 -17.87
CA LYS A 154 -5.20 -14.40 -19.11
C LYS A 154 -3.77 -14.87 -18.87
#